data_f76a1449a28a79a29eff1d2288ac46a6
#
_entry.id   f76a1449a28a79a29eff1d2288ac46a6
#
_cell.length_a   1.000
_cell.length_b   1.000
_cell.length_c   1.000
_cell.angle_alpha   90.00
_cell.angle_beta   90.00
_cell.angle_gamma   90.00
#
_symmetry.space_group_name_H-M   'P 1'
#
loop_
_entity.id
_entity.type
_entity.pdbx_description
1 polymer ?
#
loop_
_entity_poly.entity_id
_entity_poly.type
_entity_poly.pdbx_seq_one_letter_code
_entity_poly.pdbx_strand_id
1 'polypeptide(L)'
;QHIGAYNVKLKNGRRITFLDTPGHEAFTAMRARGAKVTDIVIIIVAADDAVMPQTVEALNHASAAGVPIIFAINKIDKPGANPDKIKEELANLNYLVEEWGGKYQSQDISAKKGIGVAELLEKVLLEADMLELKANPHRKATGSIIESSLDKGRGYVATLLVDNGTLHVGDIILAGTHYGKVKAMFNERNQRIQEA
;
A
#
# COMPACT_ATOMS: atom_id res chain seq x y z
N GLN A 1 4.41 -16.08 3.97
CA GLN A 1 4.66 -14.69 3.56
C GLN A 1 3.79 -13.74 4.37
N HIS A 2 4.28 -12.55 4.60
CA HIS A 2 3.66 -11.54 5.43
C HIS A 2 3.44 -10.25 4.63
N ILE A 3 2.54 -9.38 5.10
CA ILE A 3 2.42 -8.03 4.57
C ILE A 3 3.66 -7.24 5.01
N GLY A 4 4.41 -6.72 4.04
CA GLY A 4 5.52 -5.81 4.31
C GLY A 4 5.01 -4.39 4.57
N ALA A 5 5.58 -3.70 5.54
CA ALA A 5 5.29 -2.29 5.80
C ALA A 5 6.58 -1.48 5.75
N TYR A 6 6.61 -0.44 4.93
CA TYR A 6 7.80 0.38 4.69
C TYR A 6 7.44 1.87 4.71
N ASN A 7 8.11 2.64 5.55
CA ASN A 7 7.98 4.09 5.56
C ASN A 7 9.12 4.72 4.76
N VAL A 8 8.78 5.48 3.73
CA VAL A 8 9.75 6.12 2.83
C VAL A 8 9.63 7.63 2.92
N LYS A 9 10.73 8.30 3.18
CA LYS A 9 10.84 9.76 3.12
C LYS A 9 11.26 10.18 1.72
N LEU A 10 10.45 10.99 1.06
CA LEU A 10 10.74 11.53 -0.27
C LEU A 10 11.68 12.73 -0.21
N LYS A 11 12.26 13.11 -1.36
CA LYS A 11 13.18 14.25 -1.46
C LYS A 11 12.57 15.58 -1.01
N ASN A 12 11.26 15.74 -1.17
CA ASN A 12 10.51 16.93 -0.73
C ASN A 12 10.18 16.94 0.78
N GLY A 13 10.66 15.94 1.55
CA GLY A 13 10.42 15.79 2.98
C GLY A 13 9.11 15.07 3.34
N ARG A 14 8.22 14.84 2.40
CA ARG A 14 6.97 14.09 2.63
C ARG A 14 7.27 12.60 2.82
N ARG A 15 6.40 11.91 3.55
CA ARG A 15 6.52 10.47 3.83
C ARG A 15 5.34 9.71 3.27
N ILE A 16 5.64 8.51 2.76
CA ILE A 16 4.64 7.55 2.32
C ILE A 16 4.92 6.23 3.06
N THR A 17 3.87 5.63 3.62
CA THR A 17 3.94 4.27 4.14
C THR A 17 3.39 3.32 3.10
N PHE A 18 4.23 2.41 2.64
CA PHE A 18 3.84 1.36 1.70
C PHE A 18 3.49 0.09 2.45
N LEU A 19 2.37 -0.52 2.06
CA LEU A 19 2.01 -1.88 2.44
C LEU A 19 2.17 -2.78 1.23
N ASP A 20 3.14 -3.68 1.29
CA ASP A 20 3.40 -4.64 0.22
C ASP A 20 2.70 -5.96 0.53
N THR A 21 1.76 -6.34 -0.34
CA THR A 21 1.01 -7.59 -0.21
C THR A 21 1.50 -8.61 -1.23
N PRO A 22 1.61 -9.90 -0.84
CA PRO A 22 2.01 -10.94 -1.78
C PRO A 22 1.03 -11.04 -2.95
N GLY A 23 1.56 -11.15 -4.18
CA GLY A 23 0.78 -11.22 -5.42
C GLY A 23 0.24 -12.59 -5.79
N HIS A 24 0.62 -13.64 -5.08
CA HIS A 24 0.19 -15.01 -5.38
C HIS A 24 -1.30 -15.23 -5.02
N GLU A 25 -2.01 -16.06 -5.79
CA GLU A 25 -3.44 -16.36 -5.58
C GLU A 25 -3.79 -16.80 -4.16
N ALA A 26 -2.90 -17.54 -3.50
CA ALA A 26 -3.10 -18.00 -2.13
C ALA A 26 -3.25 -16.87 -1.08
N PHE A 27 -2.93 -15.63 -1.43
CA PHE A 27 -2.90 -14.49 -0.50
C PHE A 27 -4.02 -13.47 -0.70
N THR A 28 -5.16 -13.90 -1.26
CA THR A 28 -6.36 -13.07 -1.48
C THR A 28 -6.80 -12.30 -0.23
N ALA A 29 -6.85 -12.96 0.93
CA ALA A 29 -7.24 -12.34 2.18
C ALA A 29 -6.28 -11.23 2.64
N MET A 30 -4.98 -11.37 2.38
CA MET A 30 -3.97 -10.34 2.68
C MET A 30 -4.17 -9.11 1.79
N ARG A 31 -4.45 -9.29 0.48
CA ARG A 31 -4.74 -8.19 -0.43
C ARG A 31 -6.02 -7.45 -0.06
N ALA A 32 -7.08 -8.18 0.28
CA ALA A 32 -8.34 -7.60 0.74
C ALA A 32 -8.17 -6.79 2.03
N ARG A 33 -7.39 -7.30 2.97
CA ARG A 33 -7.06 -6.60 4.22
C ARG A 33 -6.23 -5.35 3.95
N GLY A 34 -5.21 -5.45 3.12
CA GLY A 34 -4.38 -4.31 2.73
C GLY A 34 -5.21 -3.19 2.11
N ALA A 35 -6.08 -3.50 1.15
CA ALA A 35 -6.93 -2.51 0.50
C ALA A 35 -7.85 -1.76 1.47
N LYS A 36 -8.34 -2.41 2.51
CA LYS A 36 -9.24 -1.80 3.51
C LYS A 36 -8.57 -0.79 4.44
N VAL A 37 -7.25 -0.87 4.60
CA VAL A 37 -6.50 -0.04 5.55
C VAL A 37 -5.64 1.01 4.87
N THR A 38 -5.64 1.08 3.55
CA THR A 38 -4.86 2.03 2.76
C THR A 38 -5.70 3.21 2.28
N ASP A 39 -5.04 4.32 2.00
CA ASP A 39 -5.65 5.51 1.40
C ASP A 39 -5.67 5.43 -0.13
N ILE A 40 -4.68 4.79 -0.71
CA ILE A 40 -4.49 4.66 -2.17
C ILE A 40 -3.93 3.27 -2.45
N VAL A 41 -4.37 2.66 -3.55
CA VAL A 41 -3.84 1.38 -4.04
C VAL A 41 -3.07 1.61 -5.33
N ILE A 42 -1.86 1.08 -5.39
CA ILE A 42 -1.07 1.02 -6.64
C ILE A 42 -1.20 -0.40 -7.19
N ILE A 43 -1.73 -0.51 -8.39
CA ILE A 43 -1.82 -1.77 -9.13
C ILE A 43 -0.67 -1.84 -10.11
N ILE A 44 0.17 -2.84 -9.96
CA ILE A 44 1.35 -3.05 -10.82
C ILE A 44 1.03 -4.12 -11.86
N VAL A 45 1.20 -3.76 -13.13
CA VAL A 45 1.04 -4.69 -14.27
C VAL A 45 2.31 -4.68 -15.10
N ALA A 46 2.80 -5.86 -15.47
CA ALA A 46 3.99 -5.96 -16.31
C ALA A 46 3.65 -5.66 -17.79
N ALA A 47 4.42 -4.75 -18.40
CA ALA A 47 4.23 -4.36 -19.80
C ALA A 47 4.61 -5.46 -20.80
N ASP A 48 5.39 -6.45 -20.37
CA ASP A 48 5.80 -7.62 -21.15
C ASP A 48 4.84 -8.83 -20.99
N ASP A 49 3.70 -8.63 -20.35
CA ASP A 49 2.73 -9.68 -20.02
C ASP A 49 1.30 -9.20 -20.40
N ALA A 50 0.33 -9.55 -19.62
CA ALA A 50 -1.07 -9.18 -19.76
C ALA A 50 -1.70 -8.86 -18.40
N VAL A 51 -2.92 -8.34 -18.42
CA VAL A 51 -3.71 -8.19 -17.19
C VAL A 51 -4.13 -9.58 -16.71
N MET A 52 -3.51 -10.02 -15.63
CA MET A 52 -3.70 -11.35 -15.06
C MET A 52 -4.91 -11.41 -14.13
N PRO A 53 -5.46 -12.62 -13.83
CA PRO A 53 -6.56 -12.77 -12.87
C PRO A 53 -6.29 -12.16 -11.50
N GLN A 54 -5.05 -12.21 -11.01
CA GLN A 54 -4.66 -11.57 -9.74
C GLN A 54 -4.77 -10.03 -9.81
N THR A 55 -4.53 -9.45 -10.98
CA THR A 55 -4.73 -8.02 -11.21
C THR A 55 -6.21 -7.66 -11.10
N VAL A 56 -7.08 -8.44 -11.74
CA VAL A 56 -8.53 -8.25 -11.68
C VAL A 56 -9.03 -8.38 -10.23
N GLU A 57 -8.55 -9.36 -9.50
CA GLU A 57 -8.85 -9.54 -8.08
C GLU A 57 -8.43 -8.33 -7.25
N ALA A 58 -7.21 -7.82 -7.44
CA ALA A 58 -6.72 -6.64 -6.74
C ALA A 58 -7.56 -5.40 -7.05
N LEU A 59 -7.99 -5.22 -8.31
CA LEU A 59 -8.91 -4.17 -8.73
C LEU A 59 -10.27 -4.28 -8.01
N ASN A 60 -10.80 -5.49 -7.90
CA ASN A 60 -12.06 -5.74 -7.21
C ASN A 60 -11.95 -5.40 -5.71
N HIS A 61 -10.84 -5.75 -5.06
CA HIS A 61 -10.61 -5.41 -3.65
C HIS A 61 -10.49 -3.89 -3.44
N ALA A 62 -9.75 -3.20 -4.30
CA ALA A 62 -9.62 -1.75 -4.24
C ALA A 62 -10.96 -1.04 -4.49
N SER A 63 -11.70 -1.49 -5.47
CA SER A 63 -13.04 -0.98 -5.80
C SER A 63 -14.02 -1.20 -4.65
N ALA A 64 -14.04 -2.39 -4.06
CA ALA A 64 -14.89 -2.72 -2.91
C ALA A 64 -14.53 -1.90 -1.66
N ALA A 65 -13.25 -1.55 -1.48
CA ALA A 65 -12.79 -0.68 -0.40
C ALA A 65 -13.06 0.81 -0.67
N GLY A 66 -13.40 1.18 -1.90
CA GLY A 66 -13.68 2.56 -2.29
C GLY A 66 -12.45 3.47 -2.31
N VAL A 67 -11.25 2.90 -2.46
CA VAL A 67 -9.99 3.66 -2.47
C VAL A 67 -9.56 4.01 -3.90
N PRO A 68 -8.92 5.17 -4.11
CA PRO A 68 -8.33 5.52 -5.39
C PRO A 68 -7.30 4.50 -5.87
N ILE A 69 -7.26 4.28 -7.19
CA ILE A 69 -6.36 3.33 -7.85
C ILE A 69 -5.42 4.10 -8.77
N ILE A 70 -4.14 3.80 -8.69
CA ILE A 70 -3.11 4.25 -9.63
C ILE A 70 -2.48 3.04 -10.28
N PHE A 71 -2.33 3.05 -11.59
CA PHE A 71 -1.67 1.98 -12.33
C PHE A 71 -0.18 2.26 -12.51
N ALA A 72 0.65 1.29 -12.20
CA ALA A 72 2.08 1.29 -12.51
C ALA A 72 2.34 0.19 -13.54
N ILE A 73 2.60 0.58 -14.78
CA ILE A 73 2.90 -0.36 -15.87
C ILE A 73 4.41 -0.55 -15.88
N ASN A 74 4.84 -1.68 -15.34
CA ASN A 74 6.25 -1.97 -15.04
C ASN A 74 6.92 -2.75 -16.16
N LYS A 75 8.24 -2.85 -16.09
CA LYS A 75 9.11 -3.58 -17.01
C LYS A 75 9.09 -3.04 -18.45
N ILE A 76 8.92 -1.73 -18.61
CA ILE A 76 8.95 -1.09 -19.94
C ILE A 76 10.29 -1.25 -20.67
N ASP A 77 11.35 -1.59 -19.95
CA ASP A 77 12.69 -1.86 -20.46
C ASP A 77 12.86 -3.26 -21.06
N LYS A 78 11.88 -4.12 -20.92
CA LYS A 78 11.95 -5.49 -21.42
C LYS A 78 11.65 -5.56 -22.93
N PRO A 79 12.28 -6.50 -23.65
CA PRO A 79 11.87 -6.82 -25.02
C PRO A 79 10.42 -7.28 -25.05
N GLY A 80 9.64 -6.79 -26.01
CA GLY A 80 8.21 -7.11 -26.13
C GLY A 80 7.29 -6.33 -25.18
N ALA A 81 7.83 -5.42 -24.37
CA ALA A 81 7.01 -4.53 -23.55
C ALA A 81 6.06 -3.68 -24.40
N ASN A 82 4.78 -3.70 -24.07
CA ASN A 82 3.75 -2.93 -24.75
C ASN A 82 2.80 -2.28 -23.73
N PRO A 83 3.15 -1.10 -23.18
CA PRO A 83 2.31 -0.41 -22.21
C PRO A 83 0.91 -0.09 -22.74
N ASP A 84 0.79 0.27 -24.03
CA ASP A 84 -0.49 0.63 -24.64
C ASP A 84 -1.46 -0.54 -24.68
N LYS A 85 -0.96 -1.76 -24.91
CA LYS A 85 -1.76 -2.99 -24.85
C LYS A 85 -2.34 -3.18 -23.43
N ILE A 86 -1.54 -2.94 -22.39
CA ILE A 86 -2.01 -3.03 -21.00
C ILE A 86 -3.09 -1.98 -20.74
N LYS A 87 -2.91 -0.75 -21.19
CA LYS A 87 -3.90 0.33 -21.07
C LYS A 87 -5.22 -0.04 -21.77
N GLU A 88 -5.14 -0.67 -22.93
CA GLU A 88 -6.32 -1.18 -23.68
C GLU A 88 -7.04 -2.29 -22.89
N GLU A 89 -6.31 -3.27 -22.35
CA GLU A 89 -6.88 -4.32 -21.52
C GLU A 89 -7.57 -3.76 -20.26
N LEU A 90 -6.96 -2.75 -19.61
CA LEU A 90 -7.57 -2.05 -18.48
C LEU A 90 -8.82 -1.29 -18.89
N ALA A 91 -8.81 -0.62 -20.03
CA ALA A 91 -9.98 0.07 -20.57
C ALA A 91 -11.15 -0.89 -20.84
N ASN A 92 -10.88 -2.09 -21.32
CA ASN A 92 -11.89 -3.14 -21.53
C ASN A 92 -12.51 -3.62 -20.21
N LEU A 93 -11.82 -3.44 -19.10
CA LEU A 93 -12.32 -3.70 -17.74
C LEU A 93 -12.97 -2.47 -17.07
N ASN A 94 -13.23 -1.40 -17.82
CA ASN A 94 -13.76 -0.12 -17.37
C ASN A 94 -12.78 0.69 -16.48
N TYR A 95 -11.49 0.49 -16.65
CA TYR A 95 -10.44 1.27 -16.00
C TYR A 95 -9.67 2.08 -17.04
N LEU A 96 -10.32 3.11 -17.58
CA LEU A 96 -9.71 3.99 -18.58
C LEU A 96 -8.72 4.95 -17.92
N VAL A 97 -7.47 4.96 -18.40
CA VAL A 97 -6.42 5.82 -17.86
C VAL A 97 -6.63 7.28 -18.26
N GLU A 98 -6.16 8.20 -17.43
CA GLU A 98 -6.30 9.65 -17.62
C GLU A 98 -5.70 10.12 -18.95
N GLU A 99 -4.55 9.58 -19.33
CA GLU A 99 -3.87 9.85 -20.58
C GLU A 99 -4.76 9.61 -21.82
N TRP A 100 -5.73 8.69 -21.72
CA TRP A 100 -6.69 8.37 -22.77
C TRP A 100 -8.09 8.97 -22.52
N GLY A 101 -8.17 9.96 -21.63
CA GLY A 101 -9.42 10.67 -21.32
C GLY A 101 -10.23 10.06 -20.18
N GLY A 102 -9.70 9.08 -19.47
CA GLY A 102 -10.32 8.48 -18.31
C GLY A 102 -9.98 9.19 -17.00
N LYS A 103 -10.27 8.53 -15.87
CA LYS A 103 -10.07 9.09 -14.53
C LYS A 103 -8.94 8.44 -13.72
N TYR A 104 -8.34 7.35 -14.22
CA TYR A 104 -7.32 6.61 -13.50
C TYR A 104 -5.93 7.06 -13.91
N GLN A 105 -5.13 7.48 -12.94
CA GLN A 105 -3.74 7.81 -13.19
C GLN A 105 -2.94 6.56 -13.51
N SER A 106 -2.01 6.66 -14.43
CA SER A 106 -1.07 5.60 -14.77
C SER A 106 0.33 6.17 -14.98
N GLN A 107 1.33 5.35 -14.74
CA GLN A 107 2.72 5.67 -14.99
C GLN A 107 3.45 4.45 -15.54
N ASP A 108 4.11 4.63 -16.67
CA ASP A 108 4.99 3.62 -17.25
C ASP A 108 6.33 3.68 -16.51
N ILE A 109 6.77 2.54 -15.98
CA ILE A 109 7.96 2.46 -15.15
C ILE A 109 8.85 1.27 -15.51
N SER A 110 10.13 1.39 -15.15
CA SER A 110 11.02 0.27 -14.93
C SER A 110 11.56 0.35 -13.52
N ALA A 111 11.00 -0.44 -12.62
CA ALA A 111 11.46 -0.48 -11.24
C ALA A 111 12.93 -0.90 -11.15
N LYS A 112 13.36 -1.84 -11.99
CA LYS A 112 14.75 -2.30 -12.05
C LYS A 112 15.75 -1.19 -12.43
N LYS A 113 15.35 -0.31 -13.36
CA LYS A 113 16.21 0.79 -13.85
C LYS A 113 15.91 2.12 -13.17
N GLY A 114 14.90 2.19 -12.30
CA GLY A 114 14.48 3.42 -11.65
C GLY A 114 13.80 4.44 -12.58
N ILE A 115 13.34 4.00 -13.76
CA ILE A 115 12.68 4.88 -14.75
C ILE A 115 11.23 5.06 -14.36
N GLY A 116 10.75 6.31 -14.33
CA GLY A 116 9.34 6.66 -14.08
C GLY A 116 8.90 6.52 -12.62
N VAL A 117 9.76 6.06 -11.72
CA VAL A 117 9.41 5.86 -10.31
C VAL A 117 9.14 7.18 -9.59
N ALA A 118 9.96 8.21 -9.82
CA ALA A 118 9.75 9.52 -9.24
C ALA A 118 8.41 10.12 -9.67
N GLU A 119 8.07 10.00 -10.96
CA GLU A 119 6.81 10.44 -11.54
C GLU A 119 5.61 9.69 -10.97
N LEU A 120 5.75 8.38 -10.75
CA LEU A 120 4.73 7.56 -10.07
C LEU A 120 4.47 8.09 -8.66
N LEU A 121 5.51 8.36 -7.88
CA LEU A 121 5.39 8.87 -6.51
C LEU A 121 4.77 10.28 -6.49
N GLU A 122 5.06 11.12 -7.46
CA GLU A 122 4.39 12.42 -7.62
C GLU A 122 2.88 12.26 -7.85
N LYS A 123 2.48 11.30 -8.67
CA LYS A 123 1.06 10.99 -8.91
C LYS A 123 0.37 10.45 -7.65
N VAL A 124 1.07 9.64 -6.85
CA VAL A 124 0.57 9.18 -5.54
C VAL A 124 0.32 10.37 -4.62
N LEU A 125 1.26 11.30 -4.53
CA LEU A 125 1.12 12.51 -3.71
C LEU A 125 -0.02 13.40 -4.19
N LEU A 126 -0.20 13.53 -5.49
CA LEU A 126 -1.29 14.30 -6.07
C LEU A 126 -2.66 13.72 -5.69
N GLU A 127 -2.82 12.39 -5.77
CA GLU A 127 -4.04 11.71 -5.31
C GLU A 127 -4.25 11.90 -3.79
N ALA A 128 -3.19 11.81 -2.99
CA ALA A 128 -3.26 12.02 -1.55
C ALA A 128 -3.69 13.45 -1.21
N ASP A 129 -3.20 14.44 -1.94
CA ASP A 129 -3.59 15.85 -1.76
C ASP A 129 -5.08 16.06 -2.07
N MET A 130 -5.60 15.40 -3.08
CA MET A 130 -7.03 15.42 -3.43
C MET A 130 -7.93 14.79 -2.37
N LEU A 131 -7.42 13.82 -1.62
CA LEU A 131 -8.14 13.17 -0.52
C LEU A 131 -8.19 14.03 0.75
N GLU A 132 -7.36 15.07 0.84
CA GLU A 132 -7.26 15.95 2.01
C GLU A 132 -7.06 15.17 3.33
N LEU A 133 -6.13 14.21 3.31
CA LEU A 133 -5.84 13.35 4.46
C LEU A 133 -5.35 14.17 5.64
N LYS A 134 -5.94 13.92 6.82
CA LYS A 134 -5.63 14.64 8.06
C LYS A 134 -5.48 13.68 9.22
N ALA A 135 -4.54 13.97 10.11
CA ALA A 135 -4.34 13.26 11.36
C ALA A 135 -3.96 14.23 12.47
N ASN A 136 -4.34 13.92 13.69
CA ASN A 136 -3.96 14.70 14.88
C ASN A 136 -3.04 13.86 15.77
N PRO A 137 -1.74 14.16 15.83
CA PRO A 137 -0.79 13.40 16.65
C PRO A 137 -1.05 13.53 18.16
N HIS A 138 -1.76 14.58 18.58
CA HIS A 138 -1.98 14.89 20.01
C HIS A 138 -3.21 14.19 20.62
N ARG A 139 -3.59 13.04 20.07
CA ARG A 139 -4.67 12.21 20.61
C ARG A 139 -4.21 10.78 20.84
N LYS A 140 -5.04 9.98 21.50
CA LYS A 140 -4.81 8.53 21.61
C LYS A 140 -4.76 7.89 20.23
N ALA A 141 -3.84 6.96 20.04
CA ALA A 141 -3.66 6.29 18.78
C ALA A 141 -4.90 5.50 18.36
N THR A 142 -5.23 5.59 17.08
CA THR A 142 -6.15 4.69 16.39
C THR A 142 -5.47 4.16 15.14
N GLY A 143 -5.84 2.95 14.75
CA GLY A 143 -5.21 2.31 13.59
C GLY A 143 -5.74 0.91 13.37
N SER A 144 -4.98 0.13 12.64
CA SER A 144 -5.35 -1.23 12.25
C SER A 144 -4.25 -2.22 12.60
N ILE A 145 -4.65 -3.41 13.02
CA ILE A 145 -3.74 -4.56 13.13
C ILE A 145 -3.63 -5.19 11.74
N ILE A 146 -2.43 -5.16 11.18
CA ILE A 146 -2.14 -5.75 9.87
C ILE A 146 -1.95 -7.25 10.02
N GLU A 147 -1.11 -7.65 10.98
CA GLU A 147 -0.80 -9.04 11.29
C GLU A 147 -0.53 -9.22 12.77
N SER A 148 -0.70 -10.45 13.25
CA SER A 148 -0.27 -10.85 14.58
C SER A 148 0.31 -12.26 14.54
N SER A 149 1.32 -12.51 15.36
CA SER A 149 1.97 -13.80 15.45
C SER A 149 2.50 -14.03 16.87
N LEU A 150 2.76 -15.29 17.19
CA LEU A 150 3.44 -15.66 18.42
C LEU A 150 4.92 -15.92 18.11
N ASP A 151 5.76 -15.02 18.59
CA ASP A 151 7.22 -15.17 18.50
C ASP A 151 7.73 -15.92 19.74
N LYS A 152 8.60 -16.91 19.51
CA LYS A 152 9.15 -17.75 20.60
C LYS A 152 9.98 -16.99 21.63
N GLY A 153 10.58 -15.86 21.24
CA GLY A 153 11.41 -15.03 22.12
C GLY A 153 10.70 -13.80 22.68
N ARG A 154 9.81 -13.20 21.88
CA ARG A 154 9.14 -11.93 22.18
C ARG A 154 7.70 -12.09 22.69
N GLY A 155 7.12 -13.27 22.57
CA GLY A 155 5.71 -13.49 22.88
C GLY A 155 4.79 -13.07 21.75
N TYR A 156 3.63 -12.52 22.06
CA TYR A 156 2.72 -11.99 21.04
C TYR A 156 3.25 -10.72 20.42
N VAL A 157 3.39 -10.73 19.09
CA VAL A 157 3.85 -9.59 18.28
C VAL A 157 2.77 -9.25 17.28
N ALA A 158 2.45 -7.97 17.16
CA ALA A 158 1.50 -7.47 16.19
C ALA A 158 2.13 -6.36 15.36
N THR A 159 1.84 -6.36 14.05
CA THR A 159 2.16 -5.25 13.17
C THR A 159 0.97 -4.30 13.14
N LEU A 160 1.19 -3.08 13.56
CA LEU A 160 0.16 -2.04 13.65
C LEU A 160 0.42 -0.96 12.61
N LEU A 161 -0.64 -0.51 11.96
CA LEU A 161 -0.65 0.71 11.18
C LEU A 161 -1.37 1.78 12.01
N VAL A 162 -0.64 2.75 12.51
CA VAL A 162 -1.21 3.91 13.22
C VAL A 162 -1.62 4.95 12.20
N ASP A 163 -2.89 5.26 12.11
CA ASP A 163 -3.44 6.22 11.16
C ASP A 163 -3.83 7.56 11.80
N ASN A 164 -3.97 7.60 13.11
CA ASN A 164 -4.26 8.83 13.85
C ASN A 164 -3.80 8.72 15.30
N GLY A 165 -3.41 9.85 15.88
CA GLY A 165 -2.87 9.90 17.25
C GLY A 165 -1.43 9.40 17.34
N THR A 166 -0.95 9.22 18.55
CA THR A 166 0.39 8.71 18.84
C THR A 166 0.29 7.55 19.83
N LEU A 167 0.92 6.43 19.49
CA LEU A 167 1.04 5.26 20.33
C LEU A 167 2.38 5.29 21.08
N HIS A 168 2.34 5.04 22.38
CA HIS A 168 3.54 5.00 23.23
C HIS A 168 3.74 3.63 23.85
N VAL A 169 5.00 3.29 24.16
CA VAL A 169 5.31 2.15 25.00
C VAL A 169 4.63 2.34 26.36
N GLY A 170 3.94 1.30 26.84
CA GLY A 170 3.16 1.33 28.07
C GLY A 170 1.67 1.60 27.87
N ASP A 171 1.25 2.05 26.67
CA ASP A 171 -0.16 2.23 26.35
C ASP A 171 -0.92 0.90 26.34
N ILE A 172 -2.22 0.97 26.61
CA ILE A 172 -3.13 -0.16 26.47
C ILE A 172 -3.80 -0.08 25.12
N ILE A 173 -3.70 -1.15 24.35
CA ILE A 173 -4.38 -1.30 23.05
C ILE A 173 -5.64 -2.12 23.25
N LEU A 174 -6.74 -1.66 22.66
CA LEU A 174 -7.98 -2.41 22.54
C LEU A 174 -8.20 -2.78 21.06
N ALA A 175 -8.33 -4.07 20.79
CA ALA A 175 -8.59 -4.59 19.44
C ALA A 175 -9.75 -5.60 19.50
N GLY A 176 -10.94 -5.18 19.03
CA GLY A 176 -12.15 -5.97 19.17
C GLY A 176 -12.50 -6.21 20.64
N THR A 177 -12.56 -7.47 21.04
CA THR A 177 -12.80 -7.91 22.44
C THR A 177 -11.53 -8.17 23.23
N HIS A 178 -10.37 -7.96 22.62
CA HIS A 178 -9.06 -8.21 23.24
C HIS A 178 -8.37 -6.91 23.62
N TYR A 179 -7.58 -6.94 24.68
CA TYR A 179 -6.74 -5.81 25.07
C TYR A 179 -5.37 -6.31 25.54
N GLY A 180 -4.40 -5.41 25.48
CA GLY A 180 -3.05 -5.71 25.92
C GLY A 180 -2.23 -4.44 26.10
N LYS A 181 -1.17 -4.57 26.89
CA LYS A 181 -0.22 -3.46 27.12
C LYS A 181 0.95 -3.56 26.15
N VAL A 182 1.29 -2.42 25.54
CA VAL A 182 2.48 -2.32 24.68
C VAL A 182 3.73 -2.38 25.56
N LYS A 183 4.48 -3.47 25.48
CA LYS A 183 5.73 -3.67 26.23
C LYS A 183 6.94 -3.10 25.53
N ALA A 184 6.97 -3.19 24.19
CA ALA A 184 8.03 -2.67 23.34
C ALA A 184 7.48 -2.40 21.95
N MET A 185 8.10 -1.48 21.22
CA MET A 185 7.78 -1.20 19.82
C MET A 185 9.05 -1.19 18.97
N PHE A 186 8.89 -1.60 17.72
CA PHE A 186 9.97 -1.62 16.72
C PHE A 186 9.45 -1.03 15.41
N ASN A 187 10.30 -0.28 14.73
CA ASN A 187 9.98 0.21 13.39
C ASN A 187 10.21 -0.88 12.32
N GLU A 188 9.97 -0.54 11.06
CA GLU A 188 10.15 -1.45 9.92
C GLU A 188 11.60 -1.94 9.73
N ARG A 189 12.57 -1.25 10.33
CA ARG A 189 13.99 -1.63 10.33
C ARG A 189 14.39 -2.43 11.57
N ASN A 190 13.40 -2.89 12.35
CA ASN A 190 13.57 -3.62 13.59
C ASN A 190 14.37 -2.83 14.67
N GLN A 191 14.32 -1.52 14.60
CA GLN A 191 14.91 -0.64 15.60
C GLN A 191 13.87 -0.35 16.69
N ARG A 192 14.31 -0.37 17.95
CA ARG A 192 13.45 -0.09 19.10
C ARG A 192 13.05 1.38 19.11
N ILE A 193 11.76 1.65 19.26
CA ILE A 193 11.20 3.00 19.33
C ILE A 193 10.31 3.14 20.58
N GLN A 194 10.06 4.38 21.00
CA GLN A 194 9.23 4.67 22.17
C GLN A 194 7.83 5.14 21.79
N GLU A 195 7.66 5.65 20.59
CA GLU A 195 6.38 6.16 20.07
C GLU A 195 6.23 5.90 18.56
N ALA A 196 5.03 5.86 18.07
CA ALA A 196 4.67 5.72 16.68
C ALA A 196 3.40 6.52 16.34
#